data_4d33569de5412ea14ea17dc975fbd0dd
#
_entry.id   4d33569de5412ea14ea17dc975fbd0dd
#
_cell.length_a   1.000
_cell.length_b   1.000
_cell.length_c   1.000
_cell.angle_alpha   90.00
_cell.angle_beta   90.00
_cell.angle_gamma   90.00
#
_symmetry.space_group_name_H-M   'P 1'
#
loop_
_entity.id
_entity.type
_entity.pdbx_description
1 polymer ?
#
loop_
_entity_poly.entity_id
_entity_poly.type
_entity_poly.pdbx_seq_one_letter_code
_entity_poly.pdbx_strand_id
1 'polypeptide(L)'
;MALNPTHKTFDIKAAKRLNPVFIKRFGLEKDTPFGLDPATDEFAWKIFEFQLEDRQVAFGLPPLVDDGLFGPKAYQAYQKVFENKVVDISASVDYLFFDGKQLPINAKVITPGELGGLAFEDVKDKKCFSLRKNLSKAKIIATHHDAAISPISTFKILVERGLSTGWNIDWDGTVYQYFKDPSKYVQWATSSMNSFSFPFDVSTPAVPEYAYLYKKRGITPPPIITRVCNGETKKVLSLFPAQQKAAEELIRVLCKYLQIPIRIPRINGEFLIRQDAYVLGGTKQAPTSKFHEEGGGIVGHFHCSKQKFDPIMLDFLRIEQIKL
;
A
#
# COMPACT_ATOMS: atom_id res chain seq x y z
N MET A 1 -35.46 18.76 -2.35
CA MET A 1 -35.50 17.55 -3.16
C MET A 1 -35.56 16.36 -2.19
N ALA A 2 -36.56 15.48 -2.31
CA ALA A 2 -36.59 14.26 -1.53
C ALA A 2 -35.51 13.34 -2.11
N LEU A 3 -34.41 13.13 -1.37
CA LEU A 3 -33.31 12.26 -1.79
C LEU A 3 -33.81 10.82 -1.81
N ASN A 4 -33.48 10.12 -2.90
CA ASN A 4 -33.91 8.74 -3.11
C ASN A 4 -33.14 7.83 -2.11
N PRO A 5 -33.79 7.13 -1.17
CA PRO A 5 -33.14 6.30 -0.14
C PRO A 5 -32.47 5.03 -0.67
N THR A 6 -32.38 4.85 -1.99
CA THR A 6 -31.89 3.63 -2.63
C THR A 6 -30.48 3.74 -3.28
N HIS A 7 -29.71 4.78 -2.95
CA HIS A 7 -28.34 4.85 -3.48
C HIS A 7 -27.48 3.74 -2.88
N LYS A 8 -26.96 2.83 -3.73
CA LYS A 8 -26.30 1.58 -3.31
C LYS A 8 -25.04 1.74 -2.47
N THR A 9 -24.44 2.93 -2.48
CA THR A 9 -23.20 3.23 -1.77
C THR A 9 -23.41 3.93 -0.44
N PHE A 10 -24.58 4.55 -0.21
CA PHE A 10 -24.84 5.33 0.99
C PHE A 10 -25.38 4.47 2.15
N ASP A 11 -24.55 4.26 3.16
CA ASP A 11 -24.93 3.63 4.43
C ASP A 11 -24.92 4.65 5.57
N ILE A 12 -26.09 5.20 5.90
CA ILE A 12 -26.25 6.23 6.92
C ILE A 12 -25.81 5.76 8.31
N LYS A 13 -25.94 4.46 8.64
CA LYS A 13 -25.51 3.93 9.92
C LYS A 13 -23.98 3.88 10.01
N ALA A 14 -23.33 3.47 8.94
CA ALA A 14 -21.87 3.52 8.84
C ALA A 14 -21.37 4.96 8.89
N ALA A 15 -21.99 5.89 8.15
CA ALA A 15 -21.63 7.30 8.14
C ALA A 15 -21.71 7.94 9.54
N LYS A 16 -22.79 7.75 10.27
CA LYS A 16 -22.97 8.26 11.65
C LYS A 16 -21.91 7.74 12.62
N ARG A 17 -21.49 6.51 12.46
CA ARG A 17 -20.45 5.89 13.31
C ARG A 17 -19.06 6.40 12.99
N LEU A 18 -18.77 6.68 11.73
CA LEU A 18 -17.41 6.92 11.23
C LEU A 18 -17.09 8.40 11.05
N ASN A 19 -18.07 9.24 10.73
CA ASN A 19 -17.83 10.67 10.58
C ASN A 19 -17.24 11.32 11.85
N PRO A 20 -17.72 11.01 13.08
CA PRO A 20 -17.07 11.55 14.29
C PRO A 20 -15.59 11.15 14.43
N VAL A 21 -15.23 9.94 13.99
CA VAL A 21 -13.84 9.46 14.01
C VAL A 21 -12.98 10.28 13.05
N PHE A 22 -13.49 10.57 11.86
CA PHE A 22 -12.77 11.41 10.89
C PHE A 22 -12.65 12.85 11.34
N ILE A 23 -13.73 13.44 11.88
CA ILE A 23 -13.71 14.81 12.42
C ILE A 23 -12.63 14.95 13.49
N LYS A 24 -12.57 14.00 14.42
CA LYS A 24 -11.52 13.96 15.45
C LYS A 24 -10.12 13.78 14.83
N ARG A 25 -9.98 12.88 13.86
CA ARG A 25 -8.71 12.63 13.17
C ARG A 25 -8.16 13.88 12.46
N PHE A 26 -9.05 14.71 11.92
CA PHE A 26 -8.68 15.93 11.20
C PHE A 26 -8.61 17.17 12.12
N GLY A 27 -8.83 17.01 13.43
CA GLY A 27 -8.79 18.11 14.39
C GLY A 27 -9.91 19.12 14.20
N LEU A 28 -11.07 18.69 13.71
CA LEU A 28 -12.21 19.55 13.35
C LEU A 28 -13.34 19.54 14.40
N GLU A 29 -13.06 19.07 15.63
CA GLU A 29 -14.10 18.96 16.68
C GLU A 29 -14.72 20.31 17.05
N LYS A 30 -13.96 21.40 16.90
CA LYS A 30 -14.43 22.76 17.18
C LYS A 30 -15.09 23.44 15.98
N ASP A 31 -14.70 23.03 14.77
CA ASP A 31 -15.13 23.63 13.49
C ASP A 31 -15.57 22.51 12.54
N THR A 32 -16.64 21.81 12.91
CA THR A 32 -17.17 20.73 12.08
C THR A 32 -17.66 21.25 10.72
N PRO A 33 -17.47 20.51 9.63
CA PRO A 33 -18.00 20.87 8.34
C PRO A 33 -19.49 21.17 8.40
N PHE A 34 -19.90 22.22 7.73
CA PHE A 34 -21.29 22.72 7.71
C PHE A 34 -21.87 23.11 9.09
N GLY A 35 -21.08 23.15 10.16
CA GLY A 35 -21.54 23.43 11.53
C GLY A 35 -22.47 22.37 12.13
N LEU A 36 -22.46 21.16 11.62
CA LEU A 36 -23.34 20.06 12.03
C LEU A 36 -22.63 19.03 12.91
N ASP A 37 -23.40 18.36 13.78
CA ASP A 37 -22.87 17.23 14.58
C ASP A 37 -22.59 16.01 13.68
N PRO A 38 -21.32 15.54 13.62
CA PRO A 38 -20.89 14.43 12.77
C PRO A 38 -21.60 13.09 13.03
N ALA A 39 -22.22 12.91 14.20
CA ALA A 39 -22.95 11.69 14.56
C ALA A 39 -24.42 11.68 14.10
N THR A 40 -24.86 12.70 13.36
CA THR A 40 -26.26 12.85 12.95
C THR A 40 -26.52 12.38 11.52
N ASP A 41 -27.78 12.07 11.23
CA ASP A 41 -28.24 11.77 9.87
C ASP A 41 -28.07 12.98 8.97
N GLU A 42 -28.32 14.20 9.50
CA GLU A 42 -28.20 15.45 8.77
C GLU A 42 -26.78 15.69 8.27
N PHE A 43 -25.76 15.45 9.11
CA PHE A 43 -24.36 15.54 8.68
C PHE A 43 -24.05 14.53 7.57
N ALA A 44 -24.44 13.26 7.76
CA ALA A 44 -24.21 12.22 6.76
C ALA A 44 -24.87 12.54 5.41
N TRP A 45 -26.11 13.05 5.42
CA TRP A 45 -26.80 13.51 4.22
C TRP A 45 -26.12 14.72 3.57
N LYS A 46 -25.62 15.66 4.39
CA LYS A 46 -24.92 16.83 3.87
C LYS A 46 -23.60 16.50 3.21
N ILE A 47 -22.86 15.54 3.76
CA ILE A 47 -21.66 15.01 3.14
C ILE A 47 -21.98 14.28 1.83
N PHE A 48 -23.03 13.46 1.81
CA PHE A 48 -23.47 12.78 0.60
C PHE A 48 -23.87 13.75 -0.52
N GLU A 49 -24.64 14.81 -0.20
CA GLU A 49 -24.96 15.89 -1.14
C GLU A 49 -23.69 16.56 -1.70
N PHE A 50 -22.74 16.89 -0.81
CA PHE A 50 -21.47 17.49 -1.20
C PHE A 50 -20.66 16.59 -2.14
N GLN A 51 -20.68 15.27 -1.90
CA GLN A 51 -20.00 14.28 -2.74
C GLN A 51 -20.65 14.19 -4.13
N LEU A 52 -21.99 14.22 -4.22
CA LEU A 52 -22.73 14.20 -5.48
C LEU A 52 -22.50 15.46 -6.35
N GLU A 53 -22.23 16.59 -5.74
CA GLU A 53 -22.03 17.85 -6.47
C GLU A 53 -20.71 17.92 -7.22
N ASP A 54 -19.74 17.07 -6.88
CA ASP A 54 -18.42 16.95 -7.51
C ASP A 54 -17.69 18.30 -7.74
N ARG A 55 -17.96 19.30 -6.89
CA ARG A 55 -17.39 20.66 -7.01
C ARG A 55 -15.87 20.68 -7.03
N GLN A 56 -15.24 19.73 -6.36
CA GLN A 56 -13.77 19.60 -6.31
C GLN A 56 -13.16 19.29 -7.68
N VAL A 57 -13.93 18.79 -8.65
CA VAL A 57 -13.45 18.50 -10.01
C VAL A 57 -12.99 19.79 -10.69
N ALA A 58 -13.67 20.92 -10.44
CA ALA A 58 -13.26 22.22 -10.94
C ALA A 58 -11.88 22.67 -10.41
N PHE A 59 -11.40 22.09 -9.33
CA PHE A 59 -10.09 22.34 -8.74
C PHE A 59 -9.06 21.25 -9.05
N GLY A 60 -9.33 20.37 -10.03
CA GLY A 60 -8.43 19.30 -10.46
C GLY A 60 -8.41 18.09 -9.56
N LEU A 61 -9.35 17.95 -8.61
CA LEU A 61 -9.49 16.76 -7.77
C LEU A 61 -10.44 15.75 -8.44
N PRO A 62 -10.22 14.43 -8.21
CA PRO A 62 -11.10 13.41 -8.78
C PRO A 62 -12.51 13.44 -8.17
N PRO A 63 -13.51 12.86 -8.86
CA PRO A 63 -14.83 12.64 -8.29
C PRO A 63 -14.78 11.88 -6.98
N LEU A 64 -15.67 12.21 -6.05
CA LEU A 64 -15.79 11.53 -4.77
C LEU A 64 -16.71 10.31 -4.88
N VAL A 65 -16.56 9.38 -3.95
CA VAL A 65 -17.55 8.31 -3.74
C VAL A 65 -18.67 8.89 -2.89
N ASP A 66 -19.88 8.78 -3.37
CA ASP A 66 -21.10 9.25 -2.75
C ASP A 66 -21.61 8.24 -1.68
N ASP A 67 -20.91 8.17 -0.57
CA ASP A 67 -21.15 7.23 0.53
C ASP A 67 -21.54 7.92 1.86
N GLY A 68 -21.58 9.25 1.88
CA GLY A 68 -21.89 10.05 3.06
C GLY A 68 -20.77 10.07 4.12
N LEU A 69 -19.59 9.53 3.81
CA LEU A 69 -18.44 9.51 4.71
C LEU A 69 -17.53 10.72 4.51
N PHE A 70 -17.25 11.44 5.59
CA PHE A 70 -16.30 12.56 5.56
C PHE A 70 -14.86 12.03 5.70
N GLY A 71 -14.50 11.10 4.81
CA GLY A 71 -13.15 10.53 4.75
C GLY A 71 -12.09 11.51 4.20
N PRO A 72 -10.83 11.08 4.10
CA PRO A 72 -9.72 11.96 3.68
C PRO A 72 -9.94 12.67 2.34
N LYS A 73 -10.54 12.00 1.35
CA LYS A 73 -10.83 12.61 0.05
C LYS A 73 -11.93 13.67 0.13
N ALA A 74 -13.00 13.38 0.89
CA ALA A 74 -14.07 14.34 1.13
C ALA A 74 -13.58 15.55 1.93
N TYR A 75 -12.69 15.33 2.91
CA TYR A 75 -12.03 16.42 3.65
C TYR A 75 -11.16 17.28 2.74
N GLN A 76 -10.32 16.67 1.91
CA GLN A 76 -9.51 17.41 0.93
C GLN A 76 -10.36 18.23 -0.03
N ALA A 77 -11.42 17.64 -0.57
CA ALA A 77 -12.35 18.31 -1.45
C ALA A 77 -13.05 19.48 -0.73
N TYR A 78 -13.49 19.25 0.51
CA TYR A 78 -14.11 20.28 1.34
C TYR A 78 -13.17 21.49 1.54
N GLN A 79 -11.92 21.25 1.93
CA GLN A 79 -10.94 22.30 2.12
C GLN A 79 -10.67 23.08 0.83
N LYS A 80 -10.56 22.40 -0.31
CA LYS A 80 -10.42 23.06 -1.61
C LYS A 80 -11.61 23.92 -1.98
N VAL A 81 -12.82 23.40 -1.79
CA VAL A 81 -14.05 24.05 -2.22
C VAL A 81 -14.46 25.23 -1.30
N PHE A 82 -14.31 25.06 0.01
CA PHE A 82 -14.85 26.01 0.99
C PHE A 82 -13.79 26.86 1.70
N GLU A 83 -12.60 26.34 1.92
CA GLU A 83 -11.57 27.03 2.69
C GLU A 83 -10.48 27.65 1.80
N ASN A 84 -10.49 27.37 0.51
CA ASN A 84 -9.47 27.82 -0.46
C ASN A 84 -8.04 27.50 0.00
N LYS A 85 -7.90 26.52 0.89
CA LYS A 85 -6.62 26.09 1.41
C LYS A 85 -6.01 25.06 0.46
N VAL A 86 -4.81 25.32 0.02
CA VAL A 86 -3.95 24.27 -0.57
C VAL A 86 -3.52 23.39 0.58
N VAL A 87 -4.25 22.32 0.83
CA VAL A 87 -3.75 21.31 1.78
C VAL A 87 -2.70 20.54 1.04
N ASP A 88 -1.46 20.84 1.35
CA ASP A 88 -0.35 19.97 1.00
C ASP A 88 -0.45 18.71 1.85
N ILE A 89 -1.19 17.70 1.34
CA ILE A 89 -1.28 16.38 1.99
C ILE A 89 0.12 15.71 1.98
N SER A 90 1.05 16.23 1.19
CA SER A 90 2.46 15.79 1.21
C SER A 90 3.15 16.10 2.53
N ALA A 91 2.59 17.01 3.36
CA ALA A 91 3.16 17.43 4.64
C ALA A 91 2.59 16.71 5.87
N SER A 92 1.53 15.91 5.76
CA SER A 92 1.09 15.07 6.87
C SER A 92 2.00 13.86 6.98
N VAL A 93 2.93 13.92 7.93
CA VAL A 93 3.74 12.77 8.31
C VAL A 93 2.81 11.74 8.94
N ASP A 94 2.56 10.66 8.23
CA ASP A 94 1.84 9.50 8.75
C ASP A 94 2.85 8.50 9.38
N TYR A 95 2.38 7.43 9.98
CA TYR A 95 3.24 6.53 10.74
C TYR A 95 2.98 5.07 10.37
N LEU A 96 4.05 4.32 10.16
CA LEU A 96 4.02 2.86 10.23
C LEU A 96 4.10 2.43 11.70
N PHE A 97 3.35 1.41 12.07
CA PHE A 97 3.51 0.78 13.38
C PHE A 97 4.45 -0.43 13.25
N PHE A 98 5.63 -0.38 13.84
CA PHE A 98 6.65 -1.41 13.66
C PHE A 98 7.55 -1.53 14.89
N ASP A 99 7.74 -2.75 15.41
CA ASP A 99 8.53 -3.06 16.60
C ASP A 99 8.13 -2.22 17.84
N GLY A 100 6.79 -2.11 18.02
CA GLY A 100 6.21 -1.33 19.11
C GLY A 100 6.36 0.20 19.00
N LYS A 101 6.84 0.71 17.86
CA LYS A 101 7.10 2.13 17.63
C LYS A 101 6.29 2.67 16.45
N GLN A 102 6.07 3.97 16.46
CA GLN A 102 5.57 4.73 15.31
C GLN A 102 6.76 5.25 14.50
N LEU A 103 6.91 4.80 13.28
CA LEU A 103 7.96 5.22 12.36
C LEU A 103 7.38 6.23 11.37
N PRO A 104 7.86 7.49 11.35
CA PRO A 104 7.34 8.51 10.47
C PRO A 104 7.63 8.18 9.00
N ILE A 105 6.62 8.34 8.13
CA ILE A 105 6.69 8.10 6.70
C ILE A 105 6.00 9.21 5.92
N ASN A 106 6.60 9.65 4.83
CA ASN A 106 6.01 10.65 3.93
C ASN A 106 5.12 9.95 2.87
N ALA A 107 4.14 9.23 3.36
CA ALA A 107 3.06 8.62 2.57
C ALA A 107 1.85 8.46 3.48
N LYS A 108 0.66 8.46 2.91
CA LYS A 108 -0.54 8.13 3.66
C LYS A 108 -0.52 6.66 4.07
N VAL A 109 -0.83 6.37 5.33
CA VAL A 109 -0.90 4.99 5.85
C VAL A 109 -2.32 4.69 6.35
N ILE A 110 -2.79 3.48 6.08
CA ILE A 110 -3.98 2.89 6.68
C ILE A 110 -3.54 1.67 7.48
N THR A 111 -3.71 1.73 8.81
CA THR A 111 -3.33 0.66 9.73
C THR A 111 -4.54 -0.19 10.13
N PRO A 112 -4.33 -1.42 10.65
CA PRO A 112 -5.38 -2.20 11.30
C PRO A 112 -6.07 -1.39 12.41
N GLY A 113 -7.43 -1.44 12.43
CA GLY A 113 -8.24 -0.66 13.38
C GLY A 113 -8.72 0.69 12.85
N GLU A 114 -8.12 1.21 11.79
CA GLU A 114 -8.65 2.35 11.05
C GLU A 114 -9.71 1.94 10.05
N LEU A 115 -10.48 2.91 9.55
CA LEU A 115 -11.46 2.65 8.52
C LEU A 115 -10.80 2.13 7.24
N GLY A 116 -11.26 0.97 6.77
CA GLY A 116 -10.66 0.27 5.62
C GLY A 116 -9.37 -0.49 5.96
N GLY A 117 -8.90 -0.41 7.21
CA GLY A 117 -7.77 -1.18 7.70
C GLY A 117 -8.10 -2.68 7.78
N LEU A 118 -7.11 -3.51 7.47
CA LEU A 118 -7.21 -4.97 7.41
C LEU A 118 -6.07 -5.57 8.23
N ALA A 119 -6.36 -6.65 8.98
CA ALA A 119 -5.35 -7.34 9.77
C ALA A 119 -5.36 -8.85 9.52
N PHE A 120 -4.21 -9.41 9.19
CA PHE A 120 -4.08 -10.86 9.09
C PHE A 120 -4.28 -11.56 10.45
N GLU A 121 -3.99 -10.89 11.57
CA GLU A 121 -4.25 -11.40 12.91
C GLU A 121 -5.73 -11.63 13.19
N ASP A 122 -6.61 -10.93 12.50
CA ASP A 122 -8.07 -11.03 12.69
C ASP A 122 -8.69 -12.14 11.81
N VAL A 123 -7.89 -12.78 10.93
CA VAL A 123 -8.32 -13.92 10.09
C VAL A 123 -8.35 -15.21 10.93
N LYS A 124 -9.54 -15.75 11.17
CA LYS A 124 -9.75 -16.91 12.06
C LYS A 124 -9.59 -18.27 11.35
N ASP A 125 -10.02 -18.35 10.11
CA ASP A 125 -10.23 -19.64 9.43
C ASP A 125 -8.99 -20.12 8.65
N LYS A 126 -7.93 -19.34 8.58
CA LYS A 126 -6.77 -19.67 7.78
C LYS A 126 -5.47 -19.11 8.33
N LYS A 127 -4.48 -19.97 8.47
CA LYS A 127 -3.15 -19.55 8.87
C LYS A 127 -2.41 -18.97 7.65
N CYS A 128 -1.99 -17.71 7.75
CA CYS A 128 -1.29 -16.98 6.67
C CYS A 128 0.12 -16.53 7.08
N PHE A 129 0.53 -16.72 8.32
CA PHE A 129 1.79 -16.24 8.90
C PHE A 129 2.23 -17.10 10.07
N SER A 130 3.43 -16.86 10.60
CA SER A 130 3.91 -17.43 11.87
C SER A 130 4.59 -16.36 12.71
N LEU A 131 4.81 -16.63 14.00
CA LEU A 131 5.53 -15.70 14.87
C LEU A 131 7.00 -15.59 14.47
N ARG A 132 7.55 -14.38 14.44
CA ARG A 132 8.96 -14.11 14.21
C ARG A 132 9.72 -14.25 15.53
N LYS A 133 10.69 -15.16 15.56
CA LYS A 133 11.50 -15.42 16.75
C LYS A 133 12.68 -14.45 16.90
N ASN A 134 13.18 -13.92 15.80
CA ASN A 134 14.35 -13.05 15.81
C ASN A 134 14.26 -12.01 14.68
N LEU A 135 14.10 -10.75 15.07
CA LEU A 135 14.00 -9.62 14.14
C LEU A 135 15.33 -9.35 13.42
N SER A 136 16.46 -9.51 14.09
CA SER A 136 17.78 -9.21 13.52
C SER A 136 18.19 -10.12 12.35
N LYS A 137 17.50 -11.25 12.17
CA LYS A 137 17.68 -12.10 10.98
C LYS A 137 17.03 -11.55 9.72
N ALA A 138 16.09 -10.62 9.83
CA ALA A 138 15.45 -10.03 8.68
C ALA A 138 16.30 -8.89 8.11
N LYS A 139 17.01 -9.17 7.03
CA LYS A 139 17.92 -8.26 6.34
C LYS A 139 17.51 -8.01 4.88
N ILE A 140 16.28 -8.35 4.53
CA ILE A 140 15.80 -8.27 3.15
C ILE A 140 14.44 -7.57 3.14
N ILE A 141 14.28 -6.58 2.29
CA ILE A 141 12.99 -6.05 1.88
C ILE A 141 12.62 -6.73 0.56
N ALA A 142 11.56 -7.53 0.58
CA ALA A 142 11.09 -8.23 -0.60
C ALA A 142 9.92 -7.48 -1.25
N THR A 143 10.03 -7.22 -2.54
CA THR A 143 9.04 -6.44 -3.28
C THR A 143 8.26 -7.32 -4.23
N HIS A 144 6.95 -7.13 -4.26
CA HIS A 144 6.02 -7.87 -5.12
C HIS A 144 5.07 -6.93 -5.87
N HIS A 145 4.36 -7.46 -6.87
CA HIS A 145 3.06 -6.95 -7.28
C HIS A 145 2.01 -8.04 -7.07
N ASP A 146 0.81 -7.63 -6.77
CA ASP A 146 -0.24 -8.55 -6.30
C ASP A 146 -1.17 -9.07 -7.41
N ALA A 147 -1.02 -8.58 -8.64
CA ALA A 147 -1.92 -8.83 -9.77
C ALA A 147 -3.39 -8.42 -9.51
N ALA A 148 -3.62 -7.55 -8.52
CA ALA A 148 -4.91 -6.97 -8.16
C ALA A 148 -4.87 -5.45 -8.34
N ILE A 149 -6.03 -4.79 -8.22
CA ILE A 149 -6.13 -3.32 -8.40
C ILE A 149 -6.41 -2.57 -7.10
N SER A 150 -6.41 -3.27 -5.98
CA SER A 150 -6.63 -2.63 -4.68
C SER A 150 -6.09 -3.49 -3.53
N PRO A 151 -5.65 -2.86 -2.45
CA PRO A 151 -5.22 -3.55 -1.24
C PRO A 151 -6.27 -4.49 -0.65
N ILE A 152 -7.55 -4.11 -0.71
CA ILE A 152 -8.64 -4.96 -0.21
C ILE A 152 -8.74 -6.27 -1.03
N SER A 153 -8.63 -6.17 -2.35
CA SER A 153 -8.65 -7.35 -3.22
C SER A 153 -7.43 -8.24 -2.98
N THR A 154 -6.26 -7.63 -2.84
CA THR A 154 -5.01 -8.32 -2.52
C THR A 154 -5.12 -9.09 -1.22
N PHE A 155 -5.59 -8.43 -0.16
CA PHE A 155 -5.76 -9.06 1.16
C PHE A 155 -6.62 -10.32 1.07
N LYS A 156 -7.79 -10.24 0.40
CA LYS A 156 -8.70 -11.38 0.20
C LYS A 156 -8.01 -12.53 -0.53
N ILE A 157 -7.34 -12.25 -1.65
CA ILE A 157 -6.61 -13.26 -2.43
C ILE A 157 -5.50 -13.91 -1.60
N LEU A 158 -4.75 -13.13 -0.82
CA LEU A 158 -3.69 -13.67 0.02
C LEU A 158 -4.26 -14.57 1.12
N VAL A 159 -5.37 -14.16 1.77
CA VAL A 159 -6.07 -15.00 2.75
C VAL A 159 -6.53 -16.31 2.11
N GLU A 160 -7.20 -16.28 0.96
CA GLU A 160 -7.64 -17.48 0.24
C GLU A 160 -6.49 -18.44 -0.06
N ARG A 161 -5.31 -17.92 -0.38
CA ARG A 161 -4.12 -18.69 -0.71
C ARG A 161 -3.29 -19.11 0.51
N GLY A 162 -3.63 -18.66 1.72
CA GLY A 162 -2.83 -18.86 2.93
C GLY A 162 -1.47 -18.16 2.89
N LEU A 163 -1.43 -16.98 2.30
CA LEU A 163 -0.25 -16.12 2.14
C LEU A 163 -0.46 -14.80 2.89
N SER A 164 0.61 -14.04 3.09
CA SER A 164 0.55 -12.69 3.67
C SER A 164 1.73 -11.84 3.26
N THR A 165 1.52 -10.53 3.28
CA THR A 165 2.54 -9.49 3.13
C THR A 165 2.42 -8.48 4.26
N GLY A 166 3.46 -7.73 4.56
CA GLY A 166 3.44 -6.72 5.63
C GLY A 166 2.64 -5.49 5.25
N TRP A 167 2.78 -5.07 4.00
CA TRP A 167 2.17 -3.84 3.46
C TRP A 167 1.72 -4.03 2.03
N ASN A 168 0.79 -3.15 1.60
CA ASN A 168 0.42 -3.03 0.20
C ASN A 168 0.25 -1.55 -0.16
N ILE A 169 0.67 -1.17 -1.36
CA ILE A 169 0.63 0.21 -1.84
C ILE A 169 -0.44 0.33 -2.92
N ASP A 170 -1.47 1.14 -2.66
CA ASP A 170 -2.54 1.39 -3.62
C ASP A 170 -2.07 2.33 -4.75
N TRP A 171 -2.85 2.44 -5.82
CA TRP A 171 -2.57 3.24 -7.01
C TRP A 171 -2.29 4.72 -6.70
N ASP A 172 -2.86 5.27 -5.65
CA ASP A 172 -2.70 6.67 -5.20
C ASP A 172 -1.52 6.87 -4.24
N GLY A 173 -0.73 5.81 -3.97
CA GLY A 173 0.40 5.84 -3.05
C GLY A 173 0.02 5.60 -1.58
N THR A 174 -1.26 5.35 -1.27
CA THR A 174 -1.66 4.98 0.09
C THR A 174 -1.07 3.62 0.47
N VAL A 175 -0.37 3.56 1.59
CA VAL A 175 0.23 2.34 2.16
C VAL A 175 -0.75 1.69 3.12
N TYR A 176 -1.17 0.47 2.85
CA TYR A 176 -1.96 -0.36 3.76
C TYR A 176 -1.03 -1.24 4.56
N GLN A 177 -1.03 -1.09 5.87
CA GLN A 177 -0.32 -2.00 6.76
C GLN A 177 -1.28 -3.13 7.16
N TYR A 178 -0.89 -4.40 6.94
CA TYR A 178 -1.77 -5.56 7.12
C TYR A 178 -1.57 -6.32 8.43
N PHE A 179 -0.72 -5.83 9.30
CA PHE A 179 -0.51 -6.33 10.66
C PHE A 179 -0.50 -5.17 11.65
N LYS A 180 -1.01 -5.41 12.85
CA LYS A 180 -0.91 -4.41 13.94
C LYS A 180 0.55 -4.06 14.24
N ASP A 181 1.42 -5.05 14.15
CA ASP A 181 2.87 -4.89 14.23
C ASP A 181 3.57 -5.95 13.35
N PRO A 182 3.93 -5.61 12.10
CA PRO A 182 4.54 -6.57 11.16
C PRO A 182 5.86 -7.17 11.63
N SER A 183 6.58 -6.51 12.55
CA SER A 183 7.85 -6.99 13.09
C SER A 183 7.72 -8.32 13.83
N LYS A 184 6.56 -8.58 14.44
CA LYS A 184 6.27 -9.77 15.25
C LYS A 184 6.00 -11.03 14.42
N TYR A 185 5.82 -10.87 13.10
CA TYR A 185 5.35 -11.95 12.25
C TYR A 185 6.30 -12.24 11.10
N VAL A 186 6.37 -13.51 10.73
CA VAL A 186 6.96 -13.98 9.47
C VAL A 186 5.83 -14.05 8.46
N GLN A 187 5.83 -13.12 7.51
CA GLN A 187 4.89 -13.06 6.41
C GLN A 187 5.24 -14.14 5.37
N TRP A 188 4.22 -14.79 4.80
CA TRP A 188 4.41 -15.90 3.86
C TRP A 188 4.24 -15.41 2.40
N ALA A 189 5.28 -14.82 1.84
CA ALA A 189 5.31 -14.27 0.48
C ALA A 189 6.48 -14.78 -0.38
N THR A 190 7.62 -15.10 0.25
CA THR A 190 8.91 -15.33 -0.43
C THR A 190 9.46 -16.75 -0.24
N SER A 191 8.61 -17.72 0.12
CA SER A 191 9.00 -19.12 0.33
C SER A 191 10.18 -19.26 1.33
N SER A 192 11.35 -19.73 0.89
CA SER A 192 12.51 -19.94 1.73
C SER A 192 13.06 -18.68 2.40
N MET A 193 12.74 -17.50 1.88
CA MET A 193 13.20 -16.22 2.43
C MET A 193 12.24 -15.59 3.44
N ASN A 194 11.07 -16.18 3.71
CA ASN A 194 10.08 -15.61 4.61
C ASN A 194 10.63 -15.15 5.96
N SER A 195 11.50 -15.97 6.59
CA SER A 195 12.08 -15.66 7.91
C SER A 195 13.11 -14.52 7.88
N PHE A 196 13.64 -14.20 6.70
CA PHE A 196 14.75 -13.27 6.47
C PHE A 196 14.29 -11.96 5.83
N SER A 197 13.00 -11.85 5.49
CA SER A 197 12.47 -10.71 4.75
C SER A 197 11.26 -10.06 5.41
N PHE A 198 11.02 -8.81 4.99
CA PHE A 198 9.78 -8.10 5.12
C PHE A 198 9.25 -7.83 3.71
N PRO A 199 8.17 -8.53 3.30
CA PRO A 199 7.56 -8.33 1.99
C PRO A 199 6.58 -7.17 1.99
N PHE A 200 6.51 -6.46 0.85
CA PHE A 200 5.38 -5.60 0.52
C PHE A 200 4.95 -5.81 -0.94
N ASP A 201 3.68 -5.56 -1.19
CA ASP A 201 3.08 -5.61 -2.53
C ASP A 201 2.75 -4.21 -3.04
N VAL A 202 2.72 -4.07 -4.37
CA VAL A 202 2.15 -2.90 -5.04
C VAL A 202 0.92 -3.35 -5.80
N SER A 203 -0.22 -2.70 -5.53
CA SER A 203 -1.49 -3.02 -6.20
C SER A 203 -1.45 -2.62 -7.67
N THR A 204 -1.24 -3.60 -8.53
CA THR A 204 -1.28 -3.45 -9.98
C THR A 204 -1.62 -4.78 -10.65
N PRO A 205 -2.51 -4.78 -11.65
CA PRO A 205 -2.77 -5.99 -12.44
C PRO A 205 -1.59 -6.42 -13.30
N ALA A 206 -0.53 -5.62 -13.37
CA ALA A 206 0.73 -5.80 -14.09
C ALA A 206 0.59 -5.93 -15.61
N VAL A 207 -0.26 -6.82 -16.12
CA VAL A 207 -0.39 -7.08 -17.56
C VAL A 207 -1.33 -6.08 -18.23
N PRO A 208 -0.99 -5.60 -19.45
CA PRO A 208 -1.75 -4.55 -20.15
C PRO A 208 -3.22 -4.90 -20.42
N GLU A 209 -3.53 -6.19 -20.61
CA GLU A 209 -4.87 -6.70 -20.88
C GLU A 209 -5.85 -6.37 -19.75
N TYR A 210 -5.36 -6.18 -18.53
CA TYR A 210 -6.18 -5.82 -17.37
C TYR A 210 -6.26 -4.31 -17.10
N ALA A 211 -5.72 -3.46 -17.98
CA ALA A 211 -5.83 -2.00 -17.86
C ALA A 211 -7.29 -1.51 -17.74
N TYR A 212 -8.23 -2.26 -18.31
CA TYR A 212 -9.66 -1.95 -18.22
C TYR A 212 -10.19 -1.95 -16.78
N LEU A 213 -9.52 -2.66 -15.85
CA LEU A 213 -9.91 -2.68 -14.43
C LEU A 213 -9.74 -1.30 -13.77
N TYR A 214 -8.69 -0.54 -14.16
CA TYR A 214 -8.53 0.85 -13.74
C TYR A 214 -9.66 1.73 -14.30
N LYS A 215 -9.97 1.57 -15.61
CA LYS A 215 -11.03 2.33 -16.27
C LYS A 215 -12.40 2.10 -15.61
N LYS A 216 -12.71 0.87 -15.18
CA LYS A 216 -13.93 0.56 -14.42
C LYS A 216 -14.03 1.30 -13.08
N ARG A 217 -12.91 1.75 -12.52
CA ARG A 217 -12.83 2.56 -11.31
C ARG A 217 -12.70 4.06 -11.58
N GLY A 218 -12.87 4.51 -12.84
CA GLY A 218 -12.67 5.89 -13.23
C GLY A 218 -11.21 6.35 -13.21
N ILE A 219 -10.25 5.41 -13.16
CA ILE A 219 -8.81 5.71 -13.08
C ILE A 219 -8.20 5.55 -14.48
N THR A 220 -7.45 6.56 -14.94
CA THR A 220 -6.66 6.44 -16.15
C THR A 220 -5.53 5.45 -15.91
N PRO A 221 -5.42 4.34 -16.68
CA PRO A 221 -4.34 3.38 -16.50
C PRO A 221 -2.97 4.01 -16.68
N PRO A 222 -1.94 3.54 -15.96
CA PRO A 222 -0.58 3.99 -16.20
C PRO A 222 -0.07 3.48 -17.56
N PRO A 223 0.98 4.11 -18.13
CA PRO A 223 1.51 3.71 -19.43
C PRO A 223 2.05 2.28 -19.43
N ILE A 224 2.00 1.65 -20.60
CA ILE A 224 2.63 0.35 -20.84
C ILE A 224 4.13 0.58 -21.06
N ILE A 225 4.93 -0.19 -20.33
CA ILE A 225 6.39 -0.18 -20.48
C ILE A 225 6.90 -1.57 -20.87
N THR A 226 8.07 -1.61 -21.48
CA THR A 226 8.77 -2.87 -21.81
C THR A 226 9.93 -3.07 -20.84
N ARG A 227 10.03 -4.27 -20.28
CA ARG A 227 11.11 -4.67 -19.38
C ARG A 227 11.63 -6.06 -19.77
N VAL A 228 12.91 -6.30 -19.51
CA VAL A 228 13.49 -7.64 -19.61
C VAL A 228 13.52 -8.26 -18.21
N CYS A 229 13.03 -9.49 -18.10
CA CYS A 229 13.02 -10.23 -16.86
C CYS A 229 13.31 -11.70 -17.14
N ASN A 230 14.33 -12.26 -16.48
CA ASN A 230 14.76 -13.65 -16.67
C ASN A 230 15.06 -14.00 -18.16
N GLY A 231 15.57 -13.05 -18.94
CA GLY A 231 15.88 -13.21 -20.36
C GLY A 231 14.66 -13.04 -21.28
N GLU A 232 13.46 -12.79 -20.76
CA GLU A 232 12.26 -12.57 -21.54
C GLU A 232 11.84 -11.12 -21.55
N THR A 233 11.42 -10.62 -22.70
CA THR A 233 10.84 -9.29 -22.84
C THR A 233 9.37 -9.31 -22.44
N LYS A 234 9.00 -8.51 -21.46
CA LYS A 234 7.63 -8.37 -20.94
C LYS A 234 7.11 -6.96 -21.18
N LYS A 235 5.85 -6.88 -21.66
CA LYS A 235 5.08 -5.63 -21.64
C LYS A 235 4.26 -5.62 -20.37
N VAL A 236 4.40 -4.57 -19.57
CA VAL A 236 3.70 -4.42 -18.29
C VAL A 236 3.16 -3.00 -18.14
N LEU A 237 2.13 -2.86 -17.32
CA LEU A 237 1.71 -1.53 -16.86
C LEU A 237 2.79 -0.98 -15.92
N SER A 238 3.17 0.27 -16.10
CA SER A 238 4.07 0.94 -15.15
C SER A 238 3.39 1.16 -13.80
N LEU A 239 4.13 1.55 -12.79
CA LEU A 239 3.54 2.09 -11.58
C LEU A 239 3.05 3.53 -11.80
N PHE A 240 2.06 3.94 -11.01
CA PHE A 240 1.77 5.35 -10.85
C PHE A 240 2.92 6.04 -10.11
N PRO A 241 3.23 7.31 -10.41
CA PRO A 241 4.29 8.04 -9.70
C PRO A 241 4.13 8.05 -8.18
N ALA A 242 2.88 8.10 -7.69
CA ALA A 242 2.56 8.04 -6.28
C ALA A 242 2.91 6.67 -5.65
N GLN A 243 2.65 5.57 -6.37
CA GLN A 243 3.05 4.22 -5.93
C GLN A 243 4.57 4.08 -5.83
N GLN A 244 5.30 4.53 -6.85
CA GLN A 244 6.77 4.49 -6.86
C GLN A 244 7.33 5.30 -5.68
N LYS A 245 6.83 6.52 -5.46
CA LYS A 245 7.24 7.38 -4.33
C LYS A 245 6.94 6.72 -2.98
N ALA A 246 5.76 6.15 -2.80
CA ALA A 246 5.38 5.47 -1.56
C ALA A 246 6.23 4.22 -1.31
N ALA A 247 6.59 3.45 -2.36
CA ALA A 247 7.50 2.32 -2.25
C ALA A 247 8.91 2.75 -1.83
N GLU A 248 9.43 3.82 -2.41
CA GLU A 248 10.73 4.41 -2.03
C GLU A 248 10.72 4.85 -0.56
N GLU A 249 9.66 5.50 -0.10
CA GLU A 249 9.52 5.93 1.29
C GLU A 249 9.40 4.74 2.26
N LEU A 250 8.59 3.74 1.93
CA LEU A 250 8.45 2.52 2.74
C LEU A 250 9.80 1.81 2.88
N ILE A 251 10.53 1.65 1.78
CA ILE A 251 11.88 1.07 1.76
C ILE A 251 12.82 1.90 2.63
N ARG A 252 12.84 3.23 2.46
CA ARG A 252 13.70 4.14 3.23
C ARG A 252 13.47 4.00 4.73
N VAL A 253 12.22 4.02 5.17
CA VAL A 253 11.86 3.93 6.59
C VAL A 253 12.26 2.58 7.17
N LEU A 254 11.93 1.48 6.49
CA LEU A 254 12.26 0.13 6.97
C LEU A 254 13.76 -0.13 6.96
N CYS A 255 14.47 0.25 5.89
CA CYS A 255 15.91 0.08 5.79
C CYS A 255 16.66 0.89 6.85
N LYS A 256 16.25 2.14 7.09
CA LYS A 256 16.81 2.97 8.15
C LYS A 256 16.61 2.36 9.53
N TYR A 257 15.39 1.90 9.84
CA TYR A 257 15.07 1.31 11.13
C TYR A 257 15.80 -0.02 11.37
N LEU A 258 15.78 -0.91 10.36
CA LEU A 258 16.38 -2.25 10.43
C LEU A 258 17.86 -2.27 10.14
N GLN A 259 18.46 -1.12 9.79
CA GLN A 259 19.87 -1.02 9.35
C GLN A 259 20.19 -1.91 8.14
N ILE A 260 19.21 -2.06 7.23
CA ILE A 260 19.38 -2.78 5.97
C ILE A 260 19.98 -1.82 4.93
N PRO A 261 21.07 -2.19 4.23
CA PRO A 261 21.65 -1.33 3.21
C PRO A 261 20.72 -1.17 2.02
N ILE A 262 20.68 0.04 1.44
CA ILE A 262 19.99 0.31 0.17
C ILE A 262 20.86 -0.25 -0.95
N ARG A 263 20.66 -1.50 -1.29
CA ARG A 263 21.34 -2.17 -2.41
C ARG A 263 20.45 -3.25 -3.02
N ILE A 264 20.70 -3.55 -4.27
CA ILE A 264 20.00 -4.54 -5.08
C ILE A 264 20.98 -5.62 -5.49
N PRO A 265 20.58 -6.90 -5.61
CA PRO A 265 21.48 -7.97 -6.04
C PRO A 265 22.14 -7.65 -7.39
N ARG A 266 23.48 -7.77 -7.44
CA ARG A 266 24.27 -7.63 -8.66
C ARG A 266 25.32 -8.74 -8.74
N ILE A 267 25.57 -9.23 -9.95
CA ILE A 267 26.66 -10.16 -10.23
C ILE A 267 27.58 -9.48 -11.26
N ASN A 268 28.87 -9.36 -10.93
CA ASN A 268 29.85 -8.64 -11.77
C ASN A 268 29.42 -7.22 -12.12
N GLY A 269 28.75 -6.52 -11.19
CA GLY A 269 28.23 -5.16 -11.40
C GLY A 269 26.91 -5.08 -12.16
N GLU A 270 26.47 -6.16 -12.81
CA GLU A 270 25.22 -6.20 -13.54
C GLU A 270 24.01 -6.43 -12.63
N PHE A 271 22.91 -5.80 -12.97
CA PHE A 271 21.64 -5.96 -12.25
C PHE A 271 21.12 -7.39 -12.42
N LEU A 272 20.92 -8.08 -11.29
CA LEU A 272 20.46 -9.47 -11.30
C LEU A 272 18.95 -9.53 -11.47
N ILE A 273 18.49 -9.94 -12.66
CA ILE A 273 17.07 -10.06 -13.01
C ILE A 273 16.73 -11.54 -13.23
N ARG A 274 17.01 -12.40 -12.26
CA ARG A 274 16.64 -13.82 -12.29
C ARG A 274 16.92 -14.49 -10.95
N GLN A 275 16.34 -15.69 -10.77
CA GLN A 275 16.68 -16.54 -9.65
C GLN A 275 18.17 -16.93 -9.69
N ASP A 276 18.84 -16.77 -8.57
CA ASP A 276 20.22 -17.15 -8.40
C ASP A 276 20.50 -17.59 -6.96
N ALA A 277 21.44 -18.52 -6.79
CA ALA A 277 21.88 -19.00 -5.46
C ALA A 277 22.47 -17.87 -4.60
N TYR A 278 23.02 -16.82 -5.21
CA TYR A 278 23.51 -15.64 -4.51
C TYR A 278 22.43 -14.98 -3.67
N VAL A 279 21.19 -14.92 -4.16
CA VAL A 279 20.03 -14.31 -3.47
C VAL A 279 19.31 -15.34 -2.59
N LEU A 280 19.11 -16.57 -3.09
CA LEU A 280 18.22 -17.55 -2.46
C LEU A 280 18.89 -18.45 -1.43
N GLY A 281 20.22 -18.54 -1.46
CA GLY A 281 20.95 -19.60 -0.75
C GLY A 281 20.94 -20.95 -1.47
N GLY A 282 21.80 -21.87 -1.03
CA GLY A 282 22.09 -23.09 -1.76
C GLY A 282 21.09 -24.22 -1.61
N THR A 283 20.32 -24.28 -0.52
CA THR A 283 19.38 -25.37 -0.23
C THR A 283 18.20 -24.91 0.61
N LYS A 284 17.11 -25.71 0.65
CA LYS A 284 15.98 -25.46 1.56
C LYS A 284 16.40 -25.49 3.04
N GLN A 285 17.48 -26.21 3.38
CA GLN A 285 17.99 -26.37 4.73
C GLN A 285 19.00 -25.29 5.14
N ALA A 286 19.64 -24.63 4.18
CA ALA A 286 20.55 -23.51 4.42
C ALA A 286 19.99 -22.23 3.78
N PRO A 287 19.03 -21.58 4.43
CA PRO A 287 18.29 -20.48 3.85
C PRO A 287 19.07 -19.17 3.76
N THR A 288 20.23 -19.06 4.42
CA THR A 288 21.07 -17.87 4.31
C THR A 288 21.74 -17.84 2.95
N SER A 289 21.40 -16.86 2.15
CA SER A 289 22.06 -16.58 0.88
C SER A 289 23.30 -15.72 1.12
N LYS A 290 24.25 -15.77 0.20
CA LYS A 290 25.43 -14.88 0.23
C LYS A 290 24.99 -13.40 0.29
N PHE A 291 23.96 -13.02 -0.43
CA PHE A 291 23.41 -11.67 -0.38
C PHE A 291 22.92 -11.29 1.02
N HIS A 292 22.24 -12.20 1.72
CA HIS A 292 21.81 -12.01 3.11
C HIS A 292 23.00 -11.91 4.08
N GLU A 293 24.02 -12.77 3.93
CA GLU A 293 25.23 -12.78 4.77
C GLU A 293 26.01 -11.47 4.65
N GLU A 294 26.07 -10.91 3.46
CA GLU A 294 26.68 -9.61 3.17
C GLU A 294 25.86 -8.40 3.65
N GLY A 295 24.80 -8.60 4.42
CA GLY A 295 23.97 -7.54 5.01
C GLY A 295 22.60 -7.38 4.38
N GLY A 296 22.28 -8.11 3.31
CA GLY A 296 20.97 -8.06 2.66
C GLY A 296 20.75 -6.82 1.79
N GLY A 297 19.50 -6.39 1.66
CA GLY A 297 19.09 -5.29 0.80
C GLY A 297 17.67 -5.45 0.27
N ILE A 298 17.40 -4.91 -0.92
CA ILE A 298 16.09 -4.92 -1.57
C ILE A 298 16.10 -5.96 -2.70
N VAL A 299 15.09 -6.83 -2.74
CA VAL A 299 14.94 -7.85 -3.79
C VAL A 299 13.55 -7.77 -4.41
N GLY A 300 13.43 -7.99 -5.71
CA GLY A 300 12.16 -8.32 -6.36
C GLY A 300 11.92 -9.82 -6.30
N HIS A 301 10.67 -10.25 -6.39
CA HIS A 301 10.31 -11.67 -6.43
C HIS A 301 10.97 -12.41 -7.61
N PHE A 302 11.25 -11.71 -8.71
CA PHE A 302 11.99 -12.27 -9.85
C PHE A 302 13.43 -12.68 -9.50
N HIS A 303 14.06 -12.07 -8.50
CA HIS A 303 15.33 -12.56 -7.96
C HIS A 303 15.17 -13.91 -7.25
N CYS A 304 13.99 -14.21 -6.76
CA CYS A 304 13.69 -15.39 -5.96
C CYS A 304 13.11 -16.56 -6.78
N SER A 305 12.68 -16.33 -8.02
CA SER A 305 12.09 -17.37 -8.87
C SER A 305 12.20 -17.04 -10.36
N LYS A 306 12.67 -18.02 -11.15
CA LYS A 306 12.71 -17.90 -12.62
C LYS A 306 11.33 -17.74 -13.27
N GLN A 307 10.27 -18.21 -12.58
CA GLN A 307 8.89 -18.14 -13.08
C GLN A 307 8.20 -16.84 -12.74
N LYS A 308 8.85 -15.99 -11.96
CA LYS A 308 8.30 -14.71 -11.50
C LYS A 308 8.94 -13.55 -12.26
N PHE A 309 8.13 -12.50 -12.45
CA PHE A 309 8.59 -11.25 -13.07
C PHE A 309 8.21 -10.03 -12.21
N ASP A 310 7.60 -10.25 -11.05
CA ASP A 310 7.13 -9.19 -10.16
C ASP A 310 8.26 -8.69 -9.23
N PRO A 311 8.31 -7.39 -8.98
CA PRO A 311 7.63 -6.27 -9.62
C PRO A 311 8.56 -5.53 -10.61
N ILE A 312 8.79 -6.05 -11.82
CA ILE A 312 9.69 -5.42 -12.82
C ILE A 312 9.30 -4.00 -13.22
N MET A 313 8.07 -3.56 -12.90
CA MET A 313 7.62 -2.19 -13.09
C MET A 313 8.17 -1.22 -12.05
N LEU A 314 8.66 -1.70 -10.92
CA LEU A 314 9.30 -0.88 -9.89
C LEU A 314 10.68 -0.39 -10.40
N ASP A 315 10.98 0.89 -10.21
CA ASP A 315 12.25 1.46 -10.62
C ASP A 315 13.32 1.22 -9.55
N PHE A 316 13.99 0.07 -9.66
CA PHE A 316 15.04 -0.33 -8.73
C PHE A 316 16.27 0.57 -8.79
N LEU A 317 16.56 1.19 -9.92
CA LEU A 317 17.72 2.11 -10.03
C LEU A 317 17.47 3.39 -9.24
N ARG A 318 16.22 3.88 -9.20
CA ARG A 318 15.84 4.98 -8.30
C ARG A 318 15.91 4.57 -6.84
N ILE A 319 15.52 3.34 -6.52
CA ILE A 319 15.60 2.82 -5.15
C ILE A 319 17.05 2.84 -4.66
N GLU A 320 18.03 2.45 -5.46
CA GLU A 320 19.45 2.50 -5.06
C GLU A 320 19.97 3.92 -4.77
N GLN A 321 19.27 4.95 -5.23
CA GLN A 321 19.62 6.36 -4.99
C GLN A 321 19.03 6.92 -3.68
N ILE A 322 18.21 6.13 -2.96
CA ILE A 322 17.61 6.56 -1.68
C ILE A 322 18.72 6.80 -0.66
N LYS A 323 18.67 7.95 0.00
CA LYS A 323 19.55 8.29 1.12
C LYS A 323 18.84 7.96 2.45
N LEU A 324 19.52 7.25 3.35
CA LEU A 324 19.03 6.88 4.69
C LEU A 324 19.22 7.99 5.73
#